data_8517412a7cf7f036304eacfa07f16a78
#
_entry.id   8517412a7cf7f036304eacfa07f16a78
#
_cell.length_a   1.000
_cell.length_b   1.000
_cell.length_c   1.000
_cell.angle_alpha   90.00
_cell.angle_beta   90.00
_cell.angle_gamma   90.00
#
_symmetry.space_group_name_H-M   'P 1'
#
loop_
_entity.id
_entity.type
_entity.pdbx_description
1 polymer ?
#
loop_
_entity_poly.entity_id
_entity_poly.type
_entity_poly.pdbx_seq_one_letter_code
_entity_poly.pdbx_strand_id
1 'polypeptide(L)'
;LNNFRYPIEDVRITATAYDKNGLPVATGEYNANDYQIKPGSRSGFHVFLHEKLPNSSKYTLTTSFEKSEDDKPETLLLNVDTNSKGTAGSYKVLGEVLNQGPGNANSVKVSGIFYDKDHKVVDVDYTYTNPDIITPNKKAPFYLSFYTDNSEIIKSVALNVQSDEYSLITNINQTKTKS
;
A
#
# COMPACT_ATOMS: atom_id res chain seq x y z
N LEU A 1 9.44 4.23 -2.79
CA LEU A 1 9.54 4.41 -4.25
C LEU A 1 10.66 3.53 -4.80
N ASN A 2 10.35 2.71 -5.78
CA ASN A 2 11.34 1.94 -6.53
C ASN A 2 11.98 2.82 -7.62
N ASN A 3 13.23 3.20 -7.43
CA ASN A 3 14.03 4.00 -8.40
C ASN A 3 14.91 3.11 -9.32
N PHE A 4 14.85 1.79 -9.17
CA PHE A 4 15.57 0.86 -10.03
C PHE A 4 14.85 0.68 -11.37
N ARG A 5 15.54 0.07 -12.36
CA ARG A 5 14.97 -0.25 -13.68
C ARG A 5 14.34 -1.64 -13.74
N TYR A 6 14.22 -2.31 -12.61
CA TYR A 6 13.69 -3.67 -12.47
C TYR A 6 12.72 -3.71 -11.28
N PRO A 7 11.76 -4.64 -11.27
CA PRO A 7 10.91 -4.87 -10.12
C PRO A 7 11.73 -5.37 -8.92
N ILE A 8 11.28 -4.98 -7.72
CA ILE A 8 11.86 -5.44 -6.44
C ILE A 8 10.77 -6.09 -5.60
N GLU A 9 11.15 -7.06 -4.78
CA GLU A 9 10.27 -7.79 -3.86
C GLU A 9 10.92 -7.97 -2.50
N ASP A 10 10.20 -8.55 -1.55
CA ASP A 10 10.64 -8.74 -0.17
C ASP A 10 11.23 -7.48 0.48
N VAL A 11 10.61 -6.35 0.13
CA VAL A 11 11.07 -5.04 0.61
C VAL A 11 10.78 -4.91 2.10
N ARG A 12 11.85 -4.90 2.88
CA ARG A 12 11.82 -4.80 4.34
C ARG A 12 12.35 -3.44 4.78
N ILE A 13 11.64 -2.82 5.69
CA ILE A 13 11.99 -1.51 6.25
C ILE A 13 12.32 -1.71 7.73
N THR A 14 13.50 -1.26 8.13
CA THR A 14 13.92 -1.24 9.53
C THR A 14 14.01 0.20 9.99
N ALA A 15 13.26 0.55 11.04
CA ALA A 15 13.33 1.83 11.72
C ALA A 15 14.13 1.68 13.01
N THR A 16 15.14 2.54 13.22
CA THR A 16 15.89 2.60 14.46
C THR A 16 15.78 3.99 15.06
N ALA A 17 15.27 4.07 16.28
CA ALA A 17 15.19 5.30 17.06
C ALA A 17 16.41 5.45 17.98
N TYR A 18 16.87 6.69 18.13
CA TYR A 18 18.06 7.03 18.92
C TYR A 18 17.71 8.07 19.99
N ASP A 19 18.36 7.99 21.13
CA ASP A 19 18.28 9.01 22.16
C ASP A 19 19.08 10.28 21.78
N LYS A 20 19.07 11.27 22.67
CA LYS A 20 19.83 12.52 22.49
C LYS A 20 21.36 12.35 22.40
N ASN A 21 21.87 11.23 22.86
CA ASN A 21 23.31 10.90 22.85
C ASN A 21 23.70 10.08 21.59
N GLY A 22 22.72 9.75 20.75
CA GLY A 22 22.92 8.93 19.55
C GLY A 22 22.96 7.42 19.82
N LEU A 23 22.51 6.97 21.00
CA LEU A 23 22.40 5.54 21.31
C LEU A 23 21.05 4.98 20.79
N PRO A 24 21.02 3.81 20.15
CA PRO A 24 19.80 3.18 19.74
C PRO A 24 18.94 2.78 20.96
N VAL A 25 17.67 3.17 20.96
CA VAL A 25 16.73 2.92 22.06
C VAL A 25 15.55 2.05 21.66
N ALA A 26 15.24 1.96 20.36
CA ALA A 26 14.21 1.08 19.84
C ALA A 26 14.49 0.75 18.38
N THR A 27 14.10 -0.46 17.98
CA THR A 27 14.16 -0.90 16.59
C THR A 27 12.87 -1.64 16.25
N GLY A 28 12.31 -1.36 15.09
CA GLY A 28 11.17 -2.06 14.53
C GLY A 28 11.42 -2.40 13.07
N GLU A 29 10.78 -3.46 12.60
CA GLU A 29 10.91 -3.93 11.24
C GLU A 29 9.55 -4.31 10.68
N TYR A 30 9.32 -4.01 9.41
CA TYR A 30 8.08 -4.34 8.71
C TYR A 30 8.32 -4.47 7.20
N ASN A 31 7.50 -5.26 6.53
CA ASN A 31 7.54 -5.37 5.07
C ASN A 31 6.69 -4.26 4.43
N ALA A 32 7.06 -3.86 3.21
CA ALA A 32 6.18 -3.04 2.39
C ALA A 32 4.84 -3.76 2.12
N ASN A 33 3.78 -2.98 1.94
CA ASN A 33 2.43 -3.55 1.75
C ASN A 33 2.28 -4.33 0.44
N ASP A 34 3.05 -3.98 -0.59
CA ASP A 34 3.00 -4.64 -1.89
C ASP A 34 4.02 -5.78 -1.98
N TYR A 35 3.64 -6.89 -2.60
CA TYR A 35 4.51 -8.06 -2.81
C TYR A 35 5.66 -7.74 -3.76
N GLN A 36 5.35 -7.04 -4.86
CA GLN A 36 6.32 -6.59 -5.85
C GLN A 36 6.14 -5.09 -6.08
N ILE A 37 7.24 -4.34 -6.13
CA ILE A 37 7.21 -2.91 -6.42
C ILE A 37 7.87 -2.68 -7.77
N LYS A 38 7.08 -2.35 -8.79
CA LYS A 38 7.56 -2.08 -10.15
C LYS A 38 8.40 -0.81 -10.24
N PRO A 39 9.23 -0.64 -11.28
CA PRO A 39 9.95 0.59 -11.53
C PRO A 39 9.03 1.82 -11.51
N GLY A 40 9.42 2.86 -10.78
CA GLY A 40 8.63 4.10 -10.61
C GLY A 40 7.42 3.99 -9.68
N SER A 41 7.08 2.81 -9.19
CA SER A 41 5.95 2.59 -8.28
C SER A 41 6.34 2.83 -6.82
N ARG A 42 5.32 3.07 -5.99
CA ARG A 42 5.44 3.28 -4.54
C ARG A 42 4.67 2.20 -3.81
N SER A 43 5.18 1.80 -2.64
CA SER A 43 4.46 0.98 -1.67
C SER A 43 4.42 1.69 -0.33
N GLY A 44 3.33 1.50 0.40
CA GLY A 44 3.19 1.96 1.77
C GLY A 44 3.81 0.97 2.76
N PHE A 45 4.13 1.46 3.96
CA PHE A 45 4.55 0.63 5.08
C PHE A 45 4.24 1.31 6.42
N HIS A 46 4.01 0.51 7.45
CA HIS A 46 3.99 0.94 8.85
C HIS A 46 5.12 0.24 9.60
N VAL A 47 5.87 0.96 10.42
CA VAL A 47 6.82 0.35 11.37
C VAL A 47 6.43 0.77 12.78
N PHE A 48 6.16 -0.21 13.63
CA PHE A 48 5.84 0.00 15.03
C PHE A 48 7.12 -0.13 15.87
N LEU A 49 7.35 0.87 16.72
CA LEU A 49 8.38 0.85 17.74
C LEU A 49 7.68 0.63 19.09
N HIS A 50 7.90 -0.52 19.69
CA HIS A 50 7.14 -0.96 20.87
C HIS A 50 7.60 -0.30 22.19
N GLU A 51 8.79 0.30 22.20
CA GLU A 51 9.33 0.97 23.38
C GLU A 51 8.83 2.42 23.45
N LYS A 52 8.71 2.93 24.68
CA LYS A 52 8.39 4.34 24.90
C LYS A 52 9.58 5.21 24.49
N LEU A 53 9.42 5.94 23.41
CA LEU A 53 10.47 6.81 22.90
C LEU A 53 10.64 8.08 23.76
N PRO A 54 11.87 8.53 24.02
CA PRO A 54 12.11 9.87 24.58
C PRO A 54 11.62 10.96 23.63
N ASN A 55 11.16 12.10 24.18
CA ASN A 55 10.61 13.23 23.40
C ASN A 55 11.56 13.84 22.36
N SER A 56 12.86 13.58 22.45
CA SER A 56 13.91 14.08 21.56
C SER A 56 14.50 12.99 20.64
N SER A 57 13.80 11.90 20.44
CA SER A 57 14.29 10.79 19.61
C SER A 57 14.42 11.21 18.16
N LYS A 58 15.56 10.86 17.54
CA LYS A 58 15.75 10.84 16.09
C LYS A 58 15.55 9.41 15.62
N TYR A 59 15.21 9.23 14.34
CA TYR A 59 15.13 7.89 13.76
C TYR A 59 15.85 7.84 12.41
N THR A 60 16.30 6.66 12.06
CA THR A 60 16.80 6.31 10.73
C THR A 60 15.92 5.20 10.14
N LEU A 61 15.77 5.21 8.82
CA LEU A 61 15.17 4.14 8.07
C LEU A 61 16.21 3.50 7.17
N THR A 62 16.30 2.18 7.21
CA THR A 62 17.07 1.39 6.26
C THR A 62 16.15 0.42 5.54
N THR A 63 16.49 0.07 4.31
CA THR A 63 15.69 -0.85 3.49
C THR A 63 16.58 -1.96 2.97
N SER A 64 16.07 -3.19 2.98
CA SER A 64 16.58 -4.31 2.22
C SER A 64 15.50 -4.81 1.28
N PHE A 65 15.89 -5.41 0.17
CA PHE A 65 14.98 -5.95 -0.84
C PHE A 65 15.71 -6.97 -1.70
N GLU A 66 14.94 -7.75 -2.43
CA GLU A 66 15.45 -8.64 -3.48
C GLU A 66 15.03 -8.10 -4.85
N LYS A 67 15.85 -8.37 -5.88
CA LYS A 67 15.44 -8.15 -7.25
C LYS A 67 14.46 -9.24 -7.61
N SER A 68 13.28 -8.87 -8.08
CA SER A 68 12.32 -9.85 -8.58
C SER A 68 12.83 -10.46 -9.89
N GLU A 69 12.81 -11.77 -9.96
CA GLU A 69 13.19 -12.51 -11.18
C GLU A 69 12.10 -12.39 -12.25
N ASP A 70 10.82 -12.34 -11.82
CA ASP A 70 9.67 -12.27 -12.69
C ASP A 70 8.94 -10.91 -12.56
N ASP A 71 8.57 -10.33 -13.70
CA ASP A 71 7.67 -9.17 -13.73
C ASP A 71 6.23 -9.65 -13.88
N LYS A 72 5.41 -9.46 -12.86
CA LYS A 72 4.01 -9.90 -12.86
C LYS A 72 3.23 -9.24 -13.99
N PRO A 73 2.54 -10.02 -14.86
CA PRO A 73 1.72 -9.47 -15.94
C PRO A 73 0.64 -8.50 -15.42
N GLU A 74 0.44 -7.39 -16.13
CA GLU A 74 -0.57 -6.37 -15.80
C GLU A 74 -1.93 -6.79 -16.35
N THR A 75 -2.74 -7.47 -15.55
CA THR A 75 -4.05 -7.99 -15.95
C THR A 75 -5.18 -7.65 -14.97
N LEU A 76 -4.86 -7.04 -13.82
CA LEU A 76 -5.87 -6.65 -12.83
C LEU A 76 -6.34 -5.23 -13.10
N LEU A 77 -7.64 -5.05 -13.28
CA LEU A 77 -8.29 -3.75 -13.43
C LEU A 77 -8.99 -3.37 -12.14
N LEU A 78 -8.62 -2.23 -11.57
CA LEU A 78 -9.20 -1.68 -10.35
C LEU A 78 -10.25 -0.63 -10.70
N ASN A 79 -11.48 -0.81 -10.21
CA ASN A 79 -12.54 0.19 -10.25
C ASN A 79 -12.86 0.65 -8.83
N VAL A 80 -12.85 1.95 -8.60
CA VAL A 80 -13.22 2.54 -7.31
C VAL A 80 -14.61 3.14 -7.42
N ASP A 81 -15.53 2.66 -6.61
CA ASP A 81 -16.92 3.13 -6.59
C ASP A 81 -17.09 4.33 -5.67
N THR A 82 -16.52 4.25 -4.48
CA THR A 82 -16.58 5.33 -3.48
C THR A 82 -15.26 5.47 -2.73
N ASN A 83 -14.95 6.73 -2.45
CA ASN A 83 -13.84 7.12 -1.61
C ASN A 83 -14.36 8.22 -0.70
N SER A 84 -14.57 7.94 0.58
CA SER A 84 -15.24 8.88 1.48
C SER A 84 -14.74 8.78 2.91
N LYS A 85 -14.82 9.92 3.60
CA LYS A 85 -14.71 9.96 5.04
C LYS A 85 -15.94 9.31 5.65
N GLY A 86 -15.72 8.43 6.60
CA GLY A 86 -16.77 7.92 7.47
C GLY A 86 -16.99 8.82 8.67
N THR A 87 -17.91 8.42 9.53
CA THR A 87 -18.11 9.06 10.85
C THR A 87 -17.02 8.62 11.83
N ALA A 88 -16.73 9.47 12.84
CA ALA A 88 -15.84 9.14 13.96
C ALA A 88 -14.41 8.70 13.56
N GLY A 89 -13.77 9.45 12.66
CA GLY A 89 -12.37 9.20 12.31
C GLY A 89 -12.13 8.03 11.35
N SER A 90 -13.17 7.43 10.78
CA SER A 90 -12.99 6.38 9.77
C SER A 90 -12.76 6.94 8.38
N TYR A 91 -12.03 6.19 7.55
CA TYR A 91 -11.90 6.42 6.12
C TYR A 91 -12.25 5.13 5.37
N LYS A 92 -12.92 5.25 4.22
CA LYS A 92 -13.47 4.10 3.49
C LYS A 92 -13.21 4.24 2.01
N VAL A 93 -12.75 3.16 1.39
CA VAL A 93 -12.65 3.01 -0.05
C VAL A 93 -13.32 1.70 -0.45
N LEU A 94 -14.28 1.79 -1.35
CA LEU A 94 -14.99 0.64 -1.90
C LEU A 94 -14.77 0.56 -3.40
N GLY A 95 -14.72 -0.67 -3.91
CA GLY A 95 -14.60 -0.89 -5.34
C GLY A 95 -14.56 -2.36 -5.68
N GLU A 96 -14.19 -2.65 -6.92
CA GLU A 96 -14.08 -3.98 -7.47
C GLU A 96 -12.75 -4.15 -8.20
N VAL A 97 -12.23 -5.36 -8.16
CA VAL A 97 -11.10 -5.80 -9.00
C VAL A 97 -11.62 -6.78 -10.04
N LEU A 98 -11.33 -6.53 -11.33
CA LEU A 98 -11.56 -7.45 -12.44
C LEU A 98 -10.27 -8.15 -12.82
N ASN A 99 -10.28 -9.46 -12.88
CA ASN A 99 -9.19 -10.26 -13.44
C ASN A 99 -9.36 -10.43 -14.95
N GLN A 100 -8.53 -9.78 -15.76
CA GLN A 100 -8.46 -9.95 -17.22
C GLN A 100 -7.39 -10.95 -17.67
N GLY A 101 -6.71 -11.56 -16.71
CA GLY A 101 -5.70 -12.60 -16.97
C GLY A 101 -6.30 -13.94 -17.39
N PRO A 102 -5.49 -14.82 -17.98
CA PRO A 102 -5.94 -16.13 -18.48
C PRO A 102 -6.14 -17.16 -17.37
N GLY A 103 -5.58 -16.96 -16.18
CA GLY A 103 -5.67 -17.85 -15.02
C GLY A 103 -6.32 -17.18 -13.83
N ASN A 104 -6.45 -17.94 -12.74
CA ASN A 104 -6.91 -17.38 -11.47
C ASN A 104 -5.91 -16.34 -10.95
N ALA A 105 -6.43 -15.27 -10.37
CA ALA A 105 -5.67 -14.37 -9.52
C ALA A 105 -5.90 -14.77 -8.07
N ASN A 106 -4.85 -15.25 -7.39
CA ASN A 106 -4.93 -15.71 -6.01
C ASN A 106 -4.41 -14.63 -5.06
N SER A 107 -4.93 -14.60 -3.84
CA SER A 107 -4.52 -13.63 -2.80
C SER A 107 -4.60 -12.18 -3.29
N VAL A 108 -5.71 -11.81 -3.95
CA VAL A 108 -5.87 -10.49 -4.55
C VAL A 108 -5.94 -9.41 -3.47
N LYS A 109 -4.87 -8.65 -3.35
CA LYS A 109 -4.67 -7.60 -2.34
C LYS A 109 -4.76 -6.20 -2.96
N VAL A 110 -5.53 -5.33 -2.33
CA VAL A 110 -5.63 -3.90 -2.65
C VAL A 110 -4.93 -3.11 -1.54
N SER A 111 -3.91 -2.34 -1.88
CA SER A 111 -3.19 -1.47 -0.97
C SER A 111 -3.46 0.00 -1.26
N GLY A 112 -3.41 0.85 -0.25
CA GLY A 112 -3.64 2.29 -0.34
C GLY A 112 -2.60 3.11 0.38
N ILE A 113 -2.18 4.23 -0.23
CA ILE A 113 -1.39 5.28 0.39
C ILE A 113 -2.25 6.54 0.40
N PHE A 114 -2.54 7.05 1.58
CA PHE A 114 -3.44 8.20 1.80
C PHE A 114 -2.61 9.46 2.02
N TYR A 115 -2.97 10.53 1.35
CA TYR A 115 -2.21 11.78 1.33
C TYR A 115 -3.05 12.97 1.78
N ASP A 116 -2.40 13.94 2.42
CA ASP A 116 -2.95 15.26 2.68
C ASP A 116 -2.89 16.18 1.44
N LYS A 117 -3.28 17.45 1.61
CA LYS A 117 -3.25 18.47 0.56
C LYS A 117 -1.84 18.82 0.07
N ASP A 118 -0.81 18.55 0.86
CA ASP A 118 0.59 18.83 0.57
C ASP A 118 1.33 17.58 0.05
N HIS A 119 0.57 16.52 -0.33
CA HIS A 119 1.07 15.21 -0.76
C HIS A 119 1.96 14.50 0.27
N LYS A 120 1.77 14.78 1.56
CA LYS A 120 2.40 14.02 2.64
C LYS A 120 1.55 12.79 2.94
N VAL A 121 2.22 11.68 3.23
CA VAL A 121 1.54 10.46 3.66
C VAL A 121 0.91 10.68 5.02
N VAL A 122 -0.39 10.45 5.10
CA VAL A 122 -1.20 10.49 6.33
C VAL A 122 -1.31 9.09 6.92
N ASP A 123 -1.58 8.11 6.04
CA ASP A 123 -1.77 6.73 6.43
C ASP A 123 -1.50 5.77 5.26
N VAL A 124 -1.34 4.49 5.57
CA VAL A 124 -1.25 3.40 4.59
C VAL A 124 -2.00 2.19 5.13
N ASP A 125 -2.71 1.49 4.26
CA ASP A 125 -3.44 0.28 4.66
C ASP A 125 -3.63 -0.64 3.47
N TYR A 126 -4.12 -1.87 3.71
CA TYR A 126 -4.46 -2.82 2.67
C TYR A 126 -5.63 -3.71 3.09
N THR A 127 -6.27 -4.31 2.09
CA THR A 127 -7.31 -5.32 2.26
C THR A 127 -7.20 -6.37 1.16
N TYR A 128 -7.91 -7.48 1.32
CA TYR A 128 -8.09 -8.46 0.25
C TYR A 128 -9.49 -8.30 -0.36
N THR A 129 -9.64 -8.71 -1.62
CA THR A 129 -10.97 -8.85 -2.22
C THR A 129 -11.74 -9.98 -1.54
N ASN A 130 -13.05 -10.00 -1.67
CA ASN A 130 -13.87 -11.08 -1.16
C ASN A 130 -14.83 -11.61 -2.26
N PRO A 131 -14.54 -12.79 -2.87
CA PRO A 131 -13.44 -13.70 -2.54
C PRO A 131 -12.05 -13.12 -2.89
N ASP A 132 -11.01 -13.65 -2.26
CA ASP A 132 -9.61 -13.30 -2.51
C ASP A 132 -9.01 -14.02 -3.74
N ILE A 133 -9.74 -14.97 -4.31
CA ILE A 133 -9.43 -15.63 -5.58
C ILE A 133 -10.41 -15.13 -6.65
N ILE A 134 -9.88 -14.56 -7.73
CA ILE A 134 -10.70 -14.07 -8.84
C ILE A 134 -10.38 -14.89 -10.10
N THR A 135 -11.36 -15.65 -10.56
CA THR A 135 -11.23 -16.44 -11.81
C THR A 135 -11.23 -15.51 -13.04
N PRO A 136 -10.75 -15.98 -14.22
CA PRO A 136 -10.68 -15.19 -15.43
C PRO A 136 -12.00 -14.49 -15.79
N ASN A 137 -11.93 -13.22 -16.16
CA ASN A 137 -13.06 -12.35 -16.52
C ASN A 137 -14.14 -12.19 -15.44
N LYS A 138 -13.81 -12.46 -14.18
CA LYS A 138 -14.70 -12.21 -13.04
C LYS A 138 -14.18 -11.03 -12.21
N LYS A 139 -15.12 -10.48 -11.43
CA LYS A 139 -14.87 -9.40 -10.49
C LYS A 139 -15.03 -9.88 -9.06
N ALA A 140 -14.30 -9.25 -8.15
CA ALA A 140 -14.52 -9.36 -6.72
C ALA A 140 -14.50 -7.98 -6.06
N PRO A 141 -15.42 -7.68 -5.12
CA PRO A 141 -15.43 -6.45 -4.39
C PRO A 141 -14.31 -6.41 -3.36
N PHE A 142 -13.88 -5.19 -3.02
CA PHE A 142 -13.04 -4.92 -1.87
C PHE A 142 -13.61 -3.79 -1.02
N TYR A 143 -13.28 -3.83 0.24
CA TYR A 143 -13.62 -2.82 1.22
C TYR A 143 -12.39 -2.50 2.08
N LEU A 144 -11.75 -1.37 1.80
CA LEU A 144 -10.66 -0.83 2.60
C LEU A 144 -11.24 0.18 3.58
N SER A 145 -11.13 -0.11 4.88
CA SER A 145 -11.66 0.74 5.92
C SER A 145 -10.78 0.70 7.16
N PHE A 146 -10.33 1.85 7.61
CA PHE A 146 -9.50 1.98 8.79
C PHE A 146 -9.89 3.21 9.61
N TYR A 147 -9.45 3.23 10.85
CA TYR A 147 -9.63 4.35 11.76
C TYR A 147 -8.32 5.10 11.88
N THR A 148 -8.40 6.42 11.71
CA THR A 148 -7.25 7.30 11.91
C THR A 148 -7.74 8.64 12.47
N ASP A 149 -7.06 9.15 13.49
CA ASP A 149 -7.33 10.48 14.06
C ASP A 149 -7.11 11.59 13.01
N ASN A 150 -6.43 11.26 11.90
CA ASN A 150 -6.09 12.16 10.82
C ASN A 150 -7.01 12.05 9.59
N SER A 151 -8.15 11.35 9.67
CA SER A 151 -9.07 11.16 8.53
C SER A 151 -9.52 12.47 7.90
N GLU A 152 -9.64 13.54 8.69
CA GLU A 152 -10.06 14.87 8.25
C GLU A 152 -9.11 15.54 7.25
N ILE A 153 -7.81 15.23 7.33
CA ILE A 153 -6.79 15.84 6.47
C ILE A 153 -6.54 15.06 5.20
N ILE A 154 -7.07 13.82 5.06
CA ILE A 154 -6.91 13.02 3.83
C ILE A 154 -7.62 13.72 2.67
N LYS A 155 -6.90 13.92 1.55
CA LYS A 155 -7.39 14.58 0.32
C LYS A 155 -7.32 13.67 -0.90
N SER A 156 -6.40 12.72 -0.92
CA SER A 156 -6.27 11.79 -2.04
C SER A 156 -5.76 10.43 -1.57
N VAL A 157 -6.00 9.42 -2.37
CA VAL A 157 -5.50 8.06 -2.18
C VAL A 157 -4.87 7.57 -3.47
N ALA A 158 -3.70 6.96 -3.37
CA ALA A 158 -3.12 6.13 -4.42
C ALA A 158 -3.36 4.67 -4.08
N LEU A 159 -4.02 3.96 -4.97
CA LEU A 159 -4.33 2.54 -4.80
C LEU A 159 -3.45 1.70 -5.72
N ASN A 160 -3.11 0.52 -5.24
CA ASN A 160 -2.48 -0.54 -6.04
C ASN A 160 -3.23 -1.85 -5.82
N VAL A 161 -3.19 -2.76 -6.80
CA VAL A 161 -3.72 -4.12 -6.65
C VAL A 161 -2.73 -5.13 -7.21
N GLN A 162 -2.55 -6.21 -6.47
CA GLN A 162 -1.68 -7.34 -6.85
C GLN A 162 -2.28 -8.66 -6.41
N SER A 163 -1.92 -9.71 -7.11
CA SER A 163 -2.12 -11.10 -6.70
C SER A 163 -0.80 -11.85 -6.67
N ASP A 164 -0.84 -13.15 -6.40
CA ASP A 164 0.36 -13.98 -6.49
C ASP A 164 0.90 -14.03 -7.92
N GLU A 165 0.02 -13.94 -8.96
CA GLU A 165 0.38 -14.08 -10.37
C GLU A 165 0.40 -12.76 -11.14
N TYR A 166 -0.43 -11.79 -10.75
CA TYR A 166 -0.75 -10.62 -11.57
C TYR A 166 -0.60 -9.30 -10.83
N SER A 167 -0.51 -8.22 -11.60
CA SER A 167 -0.45 -6.86 -11.10
C SER A 167 -1.46 -5.93 -11.78
N LEU A 168 -1.61 -4.71 -11.25
CA LEU A 168 -2.47 -3.66 -11.74
C LEU A 168 -2.09 -3.24 -13.16
N ILE A 169 -3.11 -3.06 -14.02
CA ILE A 169 -2.95 -2.42 -15.32
C ILE A 169 -2.71 -0.92 -15.11
N THR A 170 -1.49 -0.45 -15.39
CA THR A 170 -1.06 0.94 -15.11
C THR A 170 -1.41 1.94 -16.21
N ASN A 171 -1.76 1.49 -17.41
CA ASN A 171 -1.99 2.33 -18.59
C ASN A 171 -3.43 2.87 -18.73
N ILE A 172 -4.29 2.67 -17.75
CA ILE A 172 -5.65 3.25 -17.73
C ILE A 172 -5.61 4.48 -16.81
N ASN A 173 -5.84 5.67 -17.38
CA ASN A 173 -6.03 6.93 -16.65
C ASN A 173 -7.07 6.76 -15.53
N GLN A 174 -6.67 6.36 -14.35
CA GLN A 174 -7.51 6.30 -13.16
C GLN A 174 -7.65 7.71 -12.55
N THR A 175 -8.15 8.66 -13.34
CA THR A 175 -8.53 9.99 -12.89
C THR A 175 -10.02 10.15 -13.08
N LYS A 176 -10.81 9.64 -12.13
CA LYS A 176 -12.15 10.18 -11.84
C LYS A 176 -12.42 10.04 -10.35
N THR A 177 -11.81 10.88 -9.53
CA THR A 177 -12.40 11.31 -8.28
C THR A 177 -13.63 12.14 -8.62
N LYS A 178 -14.82 11.56 -8.50
CA LYS A 178 -16.03 12.39 -8.43
C LYS A 178 -16.03 13.07 -7.07
N SER A 179 -15.85 14.40 -7.09
CA SER A 179 -16.12 15.31 -5.97
C SER A 179 -17.59 15.27 -5.59
#